data_2ab183b94c9cf1ad0dfcbb3a06fefb0e
#
_entry.id   2ab183b94c9cf1ad0dfcbb3a06fefb0e
#
_cell.length_a   1.000
_cell.length_b   1.000
_cell.length_c   1.000
_cell.angle_alpha   90.00
_cell.angle_beta   90.00
_cell.angle_gamma   90.00
#
_symmetry.space_group_name_H-M   'P 1'
#
loop_
_entity.id
_entity.type
_entity.pdbx_description
1 polymer ?
#
loop_
_entity_poly.entity_id
_entity_poly.type
_entity_poly.pdbx_seq_one_letter_code
_entity_poly.pdbx_strand_id
1 'polypeptide(L)'
;ALEQRADRALRTIRHVCRVSEETWNSIFDRLTEAETQANAPAISEGIFNSDEFDFSIFKGNEPFSLNLHNLVECYWDAGQELAPCIGDVREATLSALEAGNHVVAEFGQSYWLDKRHGFSPNVTASHTTTPELFLSAGIPPCPVHVLGCCKAYDTKVGTHHFLTQIDPESHPLGAKLSKLEFGTSTGRQRMVGWFDAVEKGDALRHCGFNDFVINKIDVLSHAEGWPGDLKLCVAYRKPDGGIITSVPRDEALRRTMEPVYEDLPGWTEDLSVAKSFSDFPTNAQRYVARMVSSVIEAAYPSGYEGRRLPQVRYLGVGPNPGQVITATP
;
A
#
# COMPACT_ATOMS: atom_id res chain seq x y z
N ALA A 1 31.92 17.21 1.04
CA ALA A 1 30.87 16.56 0.24
C ALA A 1 29.54 17.29 0.35
N LEU A 2 29.06 17.63 1.57
CA LEU A 2 27.77 18.32 1.79
C LEU A 2 27.76 19.73 1.17
N GLU A 3 28.79 20.51 1.38
CA GLU A 3 28.94 21.87 0.80
C GLU A 3 28.79 21.84 -0.73
N GLN A 4 29.49 20.92 -1.41
CA GLN A 4 29.41 20.80 -2.88
C GLN A 4 28.03 20.39 -3.36
N ARG A 5 27.30 19.57 -2.59
CA ARG A 5 25.92 19.20 -2.91
C ARG A 5 24.97 20.37 -2.72
N ALA A 6 25.13 21.10 -1.60
CA ALA A 6 24.33 22.29 -1.31
C ALA A 6 24.53 23.35 -2.40
N ASP A 7 25.78 23.70 -2.77
CA ASP A 7 26.08 24.64 -3.82
C ASP A 7 25.46 24.23 -5.18
N ARG A 8 25.54 22.96 -5.55
CA ARG A 8 24.89 22.44 -6.77
C ARG A 8 23.37 22.59 -6.71
N ALA A 9 22.75 22.22 -5.59
CA ALA A 9 21.31 22.33 -5.41
C ALA A 9 20.85 23.79 -5.50
N LEU A 10 21.54 24.70 -4.82
CA LEU A 10 21.25 26.13 -4.84
C LEU A 10 21.37 26.73 -6.24
N ARG A 11 22.40 26.37 -7.00
CA ARG A 11 22.52 26.78 -8.42
C ARG A 11 21.36 26.26 -9.26
N THR A 12 20.92 25.01 -9.02
CA THR A 12 19.76 24.43 -9.71
C THR A 12 18.49 25.19 -9.39
N ILE A 13 18.23 25.47 -8.12
CA ILE A 13 17.06 26.21 -7.65
C ILE A 13 17.05 27.61 -8.31
N ARG A 14 18.17 28.31 -8.28
CA ARG A 14 18.27 29.66 -8.81
C ARG A 14 18.17 29.72 -10.35
N HIS A 15 18.89 28.87 -11.07
CA HIS A 15 19.07 29.02 -12.52
C HIS A 15 18.16 28.10 -13.36
N VAL A 16 17.84 26.90 -12.85
CA VAL A 16 16.98 25.94 -13.57
C VAL A 16 15.53 26.13 -13.16
N CYS A 17 15.24 26.11 -11.85
CA CYS A 17 13.89 26.31 -11.34
C CYS A 17 13.43 27.76 -11.38
N ARG A 18 14.35 28.71 -11.57
CA ARG A 18 14.06 30.15 -11.64
C ARG A 18 13.27 30.69 -10.46
N VAL A 19 13.57 30.19 -9.27
CA VAL A 19 12.94 30.66 -8.02
C VAL A 19 13.35 32.11 -7.79
N SER A 20 12.40 32.98 -7.44
CA SER A 20 12.68 34.39 -7.10
C SER A 20 13.35 34.52 -5.73
N GLU A 21 14.07 35.61 -5.49
CA GLU A 21 14.64 35.89 -4.17
C GLU A 21 13.57 36.06 -3.09
N GLU A 22 12.42 36.62 -3.44
CA GLU A 22 11.27 36.74 -2.53
C GLU A 22 10.78 35.34 -2.10
N THR A 23 10.60 34.43 -3.06
CA THR A 23 10.20 33.04 -2.77
C THR A 23 11.27 32.34 -1.94
N TRP A 24 12.55 32.50 -2.27
CA TRP A 24 13.65 31.94 -1.50
C TRP A 24 13.63 32.44 -0.05
N ASN A 25 13.47 33.73 0.14
CA ASN A 25 13.46 34.32 1.48
C ASN A 25 12.28 33.89 2.36
N SER A 26 11.16 33.57 1.75
CA SER A 26 9.95 33.12 2.45
C SER A 26 9.85 31.61 2.67
N ILE A 27 10.71 30.82 2.01
CA ILE A 27 10.57 29.34 2.02
C ILE A 27 10.81 28.76 3.42
N PHE A 28 11.75 29.32 4.18
CA PHE A 28 12.08 28.82 5.51
C PHE A 28 10.94 29.04 6.50
N ASP A 29 10.34 30.23 6.50
CA ASP A 29 9.19 30.55 7.36
C ASP A 29 7.99 29.67 7.00
N ARG A 30 7.75 29.46 5.70
CA ARG A 30 6.68 28.58 5.20
C ARG A 30 6.91 27.13 5.55
N LEU A 31 8.14 26.64 5.53
CA LEU A 31 8.48 25.28 5.95
C LEU A 31 8.27 25.14 7.46
N THR A 32 8.75 26.08 8.25
CA THR A 32 8.54 26.12 9.72
C THR A 32 7.05 26.08 10.04
N GLU A 33 6.24 26.92 9.40
CA GLU A 33 4.79 26.96 9.64
C GLU A 33 4.13 25.63 9.24
N ALA A 34 4.46 25.09 8.06
CA ALA A 34 3.87 23.86 7.55
C ALA A 34 4.20 22.64 8.42
N GLU A 35 5.45 22.50 8.84
CA GLU A 35 5.89 21.38 9.68
C GLU A 35 5.35 21.50 11.12
N THR A 36 5.37 22.70 11.70
CA THR A 36 4.77 22.94 13.01
C THR A 36 3.28 22.61 12.99
N GLN A 37 2.55 23.00 11.94
CA GLN A 37 1.13 22.72 11.81
C GLN A 37 0.88 21.21 11.60
N ALA A 38 1.69 20.54 10.76
CA ALA A 38 1.55 19.11 10.52
C ALA A 38 1.80 18.28 11.79
N ASN A 39 2.69 18.74 12.66
CA ASN A 39 3.06 18.05 13.90
C ASN A 39 2.35 18.61 15.15
N ALA A 40 1.38 19.50 15.00
CA ALA A 40 0.68 20.14 16.13
C ALA A 40 0.11 19.15 17.16
N PRO A 41 -0.48 17.99 16.78
CA PRO A 41 -0.92 17.01 17.79
C PRO A 41 0.23 16.46 18.63
N ALA A 42 1.34 16.07 18.00
CA ALA A 42 2.50 15.53 18.70
C ALA A 42 3.22 16.58 19.57
N ILE A 43 3.22 17.84 19.13
CA ILE A 43 3.71 18.96 19.94
C ILE A 43 2.80 19.17 21.16
N SER A 44 1.48 19.12 20.99
CA SER A 44 0.54 19.27 22.10
C SER A 44 0.63 18.13 23.13
N GLU A 45 1.03 16.94 22.70
CA GLU A 45 1.27 15.77 23.55
C GLU A 45 2.68 15.78 24.20
N GLY A 46 3.52 16.76 23.87
CA GLY A 46 4.86 16.88 24.40
C GLY A 46 5.87 15.87 23.81
N ILE A 47 5.56 15.27 22.66
CA ILE A 47 6.46 14.36 21.92
C ILE A 47 7.57 15.15 21.25
N PHE A 48 7.23 16.33 20.69
CA PHE A 48 8.16 17.26 20.05
C PHE A 48 8.05 18.65 20.69
N ASN A 49 9.14 19.43 20.63
CA ASN A 49 9.11 20.84 20.90
C ASN A 49 8.87 21.62 19.60
N SER A 50 8.21 22.76 19.67
CA SER A 50 7.90 23.57 18.48
C SER A 50 9.14 24.13 17.77
N ASP A 51 10.22 24.37 18.50
CA ASP A 51 11.50 24.86 17.99
C ASP A 51 12.31 23.81 17.20
N GLU A 52 11.98 22.51 17.34
CA GLU A 52 12.56 21.46 16.50
C GLU A 52 12.21 21.63 15.01
N PHE A 53 11.16 22.39 14.70
CA PHE A 53 10.69 22.66 13.34
C PHE A 53 11.06 24.05 12.82
N ASP A 54 11.98 24.76 13.49
CA ASP A 54 12.45 26.06 13.03
C ASP A 54 13.50 25.94 11.90
N PHE A 55 13.04 26.03 10.65
CA PHE A 55 13.89 25.98 9.48
C PHE A 55 14.64 27.28 9.21
N SER A 56 14.29 28.39 9.90
CA SER A 56 14.95 29.68 9.74
C SER A 56 16.43 29.64 10.11
N ILE A 57 16.83 28.76 11.01
CA ILE A 57 18.22 28.52 11.43
C ILE A 57 19.16 28.07 10.30
N PHE A 58 18.58 27.49 9.22
CA PHE A 58 19.35 27.06 8.04
C PHE A 58 19.46 28.11 6.96
N LYS A 59 18.79 29.26 7.11
CA LYS A 59 18.87 30.37 6.16
C LYS A 59 20.23 31.04 6.23
N GLY A 60 20.89 31.22 5.07
CA GLY A 60 22.13 31.98 4.97
C GLY A 60 21.88 33.49 4.93
N ASN A 61 22.97 34.26 5.09
CA ASN A 61 22.91 35.72 5.10
C ASN A 61 22.67 36.34 3.73
N GLU A 62 23.02 35.61 2.66
CA GLU A 62 22.87 36.06 1.28
C GLU A 62 21.74 35.32 0.58
N PRO A 63 21.10 35.92 -0.45
CA PRO A 63 20.10 35.22 -1.26
C PRO A 63 20.68 33.93 -1.87
N PHE A 64 19.91 32.87 -1.86
CA PHE A 64 20.32 31.55 -2.32
C PHE A 64 21.56 30.99 -1.63
N SER A 65 21.72 31.30 -0.36
CA SER A 65 22.71 30.68 0.52
C SER A 65 22.06 29.96 1.70
N LEU A 66 22.79 29.00 2.25
CA LEU A 66 22.40 28.26 3.46
C LEU A 66 23.43 28.53 4.57
N ASN A 67 22.97 28.54 5.82
CA ASN A 67 23.85 28.44 6.97
C ASN A 67 24.37 26.98 7.04
N LEU A 68 25.48 26.72 6.34
CA LEU A 68 26.07 25.38 6.26
C LEU A 68 26.62 24.89 7.62
N HIS A 69 26.98 25.79 8.50
CA HIS A 69 27.46 25.44 9.83
C HIS A 69 26.31 24.78 10.62
N ASN A 70 25.18 25.46 10.76
CA ASN A 70 24.02 24.90 11.47
C ASN A 70 23.50 23.61 10.80
N LEU A 71 23.54 23.56 9.45
CA LEU A 71 23.13 22.36 8.74
C LEU A 71 24.06 21.16 9.04
N VAL A 72 25.38 21.40 9.08
CA VAL A 72 26.36 20.34 9.40
C VAL A 72 26.21 19.89 10.85
N GLU A 73 26.08 20.82 11.78
CA GLU A 73 25.87 20.48 13.22
C GLU A 73 24.60 19.64 13.41
N CYS A 74 23.46 20.07 12.86
CA CYS A 74 22.21 19.34 12.94
C CYS A 74 22.37 17.90 12.41
N TYR A 75 22.98 17.71 11.24
CA TYR A 75 23.24 16.36 10.71
C TYR A 75 24.24 15.56 11.53
N TRP A 76 25.22 16.23 12.12
CA TRP A 76 26.20 15.58 12.97
C TRP A 76 25.58 15.07 14.26
N ASP A 77 24.80 15.91 14.92
CA ASP A 77 24.14 15.56 16.19
C ASP A 77 23.12 14.43 15.98
N ALA A 78 22.29 14.52 14.96
CA ALA A 78 21.40 13.42 14.57
C ALA A 78 22.18 12.13 14.24
N GLY A 79 23.34 12.25 13.59
CA GLY A 79 24.24 11.13 13.32
C GLY A 79 24.80 10.49 14.59
N GLN A 80 25.13 11.28 15.61
CA GLN A 80 25.60 10.77 16.90
C GLN A 80 24.48 10.04 17.65
N GLU A 81 23.26 10.57 17.63
CA GLU A 81 22.10 9.89 18.23
C GLU A 81 21.77 8.57 17.54
N LEU A 82 21.89 8.52 16.23
CA LEU A 82 21.63 7.31 15.44
C LEU A 82 22.80 6.30 15.48
N ALA A 83 24.01 6.72 15.87
CA ALA A 83 25.18 5.87 15.85
C ALA A 83 25.00 4.51 16.57
N PRO A 84 24.32 4.42 17.73
CA PRO A 84 24.04 3.15 18.39
C PRO A 84 23.13 2.22 17.60
N CYS A 85 22.34 2.76 16.66
CA CYS A 85 21.40 2.01 15.81
C CYS A 85 22.04 1.56 14.48
N ILE A 86 23.28 1.98 14.19
CA ILE A 86 23.99 1.64 12.95
C ILE A 86 24.76 0.33 13.17
N GLY A 87 24.49 -0.65 12.31
CA GLY A 87 25.16 -1.94 12.38
C GLY A 87 25.07 -2.72 11.07
N ASP A 88 25.65 -3.89 11.04
CA ASP A 88 25.50 -4.83 9.93
C ASP A 88 24.16 -5.58 10.07
N VAL A 89 23.13 -5.01 9.41
CA VAL A 89 21.76 -5.55 9.44
C VAL A 89 21.68 -6.94 8.83
N ARG A 90 22.50 -7.22 7.82
CA ARG A 90 22.57 -8.54 7.18
C ARG A 90 23.04 -9.60 8.19
N GLU A 91 24.15 -9.34 8.88
CA GLU A 91 24.70 -10.24 9.88
C GLU A 91 23.75 -10.43 11.07
N ALA A 92 23.12 -9.35 11.51
CA ALA A 92 22.10 -9.41 12.56
C ALA A 92 20.90 -10.28 12.16
N THR A 93 20.44 -10.17 10.90
CA THR A 93 19.33 -10.99 10.38
C THR A 93 19.71 -12.46 10.26
N LEU A 94 20.91 -12.77 9.75
CA LEU A 94 21.42 -14.14 9.65
C LEU A 94 21.56 -14.79 11.02
N SER A 95 22.16 -14.09 11.98
CA SER A 95 22.31 -14.56 13.36
C SER A 95 20.96 -14.81 14.04
N ALA A 96 19.97 -13.95 13.77
CA ALA A 96 18.62 -14.14 14.30
C ALA A 96 17.95 -15.41 13.74
N LEU A 97 18.10 -15.66 12.43
CA LEU A 97 17.60 -16.87 11.78
C LEU A 97 18.28 -18.14 12.30
N GLU A 98 19.61 -18.11 12.45
CA GLU A 98 20.40 -19.22 12.99
C GLU A 98 20.03 -19.52 14.45
N ALA A 99 19.70 -18.49 15.23
CA ALA A 99 19.19 -18.64 16.60
C ALA A 99 17.75 -19.17 16.67
N GLY A 100 17.08 -19.40 15.52
CA GLY A 100 15.70 -19.87 15.45
C GLY A 100 14.65 -18.81 15.74
N ASN A 101 15.00 -17.53 15.68
CA ASN A 101 14.04 -16.44 15.85
C ASN A 101 13.10 -16.32 14.65
N HIS A 102 11.87 -15.88 14.93
CA HIS A 102 10.92 -15.53 13.88
C HIS A 102 11.26 -14.14 13.32
N VAL A 103 11.53 -14.09 12.02
CA VAL A 103 11.75 -12.85 11.28
C VAL A 103 10.52 -12.55 10.42
N VAL A 104 9.93 -11.38 10.60
CA VAL A 104 8.78 -10.90 9.82
C VAL A 104 9.28 -9.88 8.81
N ALA A 105 8.93 -10.09 7.55
CA ALA A 105 9.23 -9.16 6.46
C ALA A 105 7.95 -8.56 5.90
N GLU A 106 7.94 -7.25 5.70
CA GLU A 106 6.85 -6.52 5.09
C GLU A 106 7.37 -5.68 3.92
N PHE A 107 6.69 -5.74 2.78
CA PHE A 107 6.97 -4.87 1.64
C PHE A 107 6.14 -3.58 1.73
N GLY A 108 6.75 -2.46 1.37
CA GLY A 108 6.08 -1.16 1.43
C GLY A 108 5.00 -0.95 0.36
N GLN A 109 4.99 -1.74 -0.73
CA GLN A 109 4.08 -1.61 -1.86
C GLN A 109 3.47 -2.95 -2.25
N SER A 110 2.34 -2.88 -2.95
CA SER A 110 1.63 -4.05 -3.43
C SER A 110 2.26 -4.65 -4.69
N TYR A 111 1.90 -5.89 -5.03
CA TYR A 111 2.37 -6.64 -6.19
C TYR A 111 2.25 -5.84 -7.51
N TRP A 112 1.13 -5.15 -7.74
CA TRP A 112 0.92 -4.41 -8.99
C TRP A 112 1.72 -3.11 -9.11
N LEU A 113 2.44 -2.72 -8.06
CA LEU A 113 3.41 -1.63 -8.07
C LEU A 113 4.86 -2.12 -8.27
N ASP A 114 5.07 -3.43 -8.41
CA ASP A 114 6.39 -4.00 -8.69
C ASP A 114 7.00 -3.44 -9.97
N LYS A 115 8.29 -3.10 -9.91
CA LYS A 115 9.03 -2.51 -11.03
C LYS A 115 9.00 -3.37 -12.30
N ARG A 116 8.97 -4.70 -12.17
CA ARG A 116 9.01 -5.65 -13.29
C ARG A 116 7.64 -6.22 -13.62
N HIS A 117 6.85 -6.54 -12.60
CA HIS A 117 5.59 -7.24 -12.75
C HIS A 117 4.37 -6.33 -12.73
N GLY A 118 4.50 -5.09 -12.25
CA GLY A 118 3.41 -4.12 -12.16
C GLY A 118 3.00 -3.48 -13.47
N PHE A 119 2.10 -2.52 -13.37
CA PHE A 119 1.56 -1.78 -14.52
C PHE A 119 2.47 -0.61 -14.92
N SER A 120 3.59 -0.91 -15.58
CA SER A 120 4.49 0.12 -16.08
C SER A 120 3.76 1.10 -17.03
N PRO A 121 4.01 2.42 -16.96
CA PRO A 121 5.00 3.12 -16.11
C PRO A 121 4.52 3.42 -14.67
N ASN A 122 3.32 3.03 -14.28
CA ASN A 122 2.72 3.33 -12.98
C ASN A 122 3.17 2.31 -11.92
N VAL A 123 4.47 2.26 -11.65
CA VAL A 123 5.12 1.32 -10.73
C VAL A 123 6.04 2.05 -9.76
N THR A 124 6.47 1.38 -8.70
CA THR A 124 7.52 1.87 -7.81
C THR A 124 8.92 1.59 -8.37
N ALA A 125 9.95 2.16 -7.77
CA ALA A 125 11.34 1.88 -8.14
C ALA A 125 11.88 0.54 -7.61
N SER A 126 11.12 -0.13 -6.75
CA SER A 126 11.48 -1.38 -6.07
C SER A 126 10.76 -2.60 -6.64
N HIS A 127 11.25 -3.79 -6.28
CA HIS A 127 10.53 -5.04 -6.45
C HIS A 127 9.71 -5.35 -5.20
N THR A 128 8.53 -5.93 -5.39
CA THR A 128 7.56 -6.20 -4.30
C THR A 128 7.09 -7.66 -4.28
N THR A 129 7.84 -8.53 -4.96
CA THR A 129 7.55 -9.97 -5.02
C THR A 129 8.39 -10.76 -4.03
N THR A 130 7.91 -11.93 -3.60
CA THR A 130 8.59 -12.78 -2.60
C THR A 130 10.08 -13.03 -2.86
N PRO A 131 10.57 -13.26 -4.11
CA PRO A 131 12.00 -13.44 -4.36
C PRO A 131 12.87 -12.24 -3.95
N GLU A 132 12.34 -11.03 -3.97
CA GLU A 132 13.07 -9.82 -3.56
C GLU A 132 13.41 -9.80 -2.06
N LEU A 133 12.66 -10.53 -1.23
CA LEU A 133 12.94 -10.67 0.19
C LEU A 133 14.40 -11.08 0.43
N PHE A 134 14.85 -12.10 -0.26
CA PHE A 134 16.20 -12.66 -0.07
C PHE A 134 17.29 -11.70 -0.53
N LEU A 135 17.04 -10.98 -1.63
CA LEU A 135 17.98 -9.99 -2.17
C LEU A 135 18.06 -8.75 -1.26
N SER A 136 16.91 -8.23 -0.85
CA SER A 136 16.83 -7.02 -0.01
C SER A 136 17.35 -7.25 1.41
N ALA A 137 17.05 -8.41 2.00
CA ALA A 137 17.55 -8.77 3.32
C ALA A 137 18.99 -9.29 3.32
N GLY A 138 19.56 -9.60 2.14
CA GLY A 138 20.92 -10.16 2.01
C GLY A 138 21.08 -11.56 2.60
N ILE A 139 20.00 -12.34 2.61
CA ILE A 139 19.96 -13.71 3.14
C ILE A 139 19.85 -14.74 2.03
N PRO A 140 20.34 -15.98 2.23
CA PRO A 140 20.16 -17.05 1.25
C PRO A 140 18.69 -17.44 1.13
N PRO A 141 18.24 -17.92 -0.05
CA PRO A 141 16.90 -18.46 -0.19
C PRO A 141 16.62 -19.58 0.81
N CYS A 142 15.54 -19.43 1.54
CA CYS A 142 15.08 -20.41 2.53
C CYS A 142 13.55 -20.55 2.46
N PRO A 143 12.96 -21.58 3.05
CA PRO A 143 11.51 -21.69 3.17
C PRO A 143 10.93 -20.50 3.92
N VAL A 144 9.91 -19.87 3.35
CA VAL A 144 9.19 -18.74 3.95
C VAL A 144 7.68 -19.00 3.94
N HIS A 145 7.00 -18.49 4.93
CA HIS A 145 5.55 -18.50 4.98
C HIS A 145 5.03 -17.15 4.45
N VAL A 146 4.35 -17.16 3.31
CA VAL A 146 3.91 -15.95 2.62
C VAL A 146 2.46 -15.68 2.91
N LEU A 147 2.18 -14.51 3.49
CA LEU A 147 0.82 -14.00 3.71
C LEU A 147 0.44 -13.05 2.57
N GLY A 148 -0.58 -13.41 1.78
CA GLY A 148 -1.17 -12.55 0.77
C GLY A 148 -2.20 -11.61 1.40
N CYS A 149 -1.82 -10.34 1.60
CA CYS A 149 -2.71 -9.35 2.20
C CYS A 149 -3.52 -8.61 1.14
N CYS A 150 -4.83 -8.58 1.27
CA CYS A 150 -5.72 -7.81 0.41
C CYS A 150 -6.87 -7.18 1.21
N LYS A 151 -7.59 -6.26 0.59
CA LYS A 151 -8.88 -5.79 1.10
C LYS A 151 -10.01 -6.64 0.50
N ALA A 152 -11.18 -6.58 1.09
CA ALA A 152 -12.40 -7.19 0.53
C ALA A 152 -12.93 -6.46 -0.73
N TYR A 153 -12.27 -5.40 -1.17
CA TYR A 153 -12.48 -4.62 -2.40
C TYR A 153 -11.14 -4.12 -2.90
N ASP A 154 -11.09 -3.43 -4.02
CA ASP A 154 -9.84 -2.92 -4.57
C ASP A 154 -9.64 -1.43 -4.38
N THR A 155 -8.37 -1.05 -4.24
CA THR A 155 -7.95 0.35 -4.27
C THR A 155 -6.71 0.50 -5.10
N LYS A 156 -6.62 1.61 -5.85
CA LYS A 156 -5.41 1.97 -6.60
C LYS A 156 -5.04 3.44 -6.41
N VAL A 157 -3.75 3.72 -6.47
CA VAL A 157 -3.19 5.06 -6.44
C VAL A 157 -2.64 5.39 -7.83
N GLY A 158 -2.74 6.65 -8.25
CA GLY A 158 -2.24 7.10 -9.54
C GLY A 158 -3.35 7.27 -10.57
N THR A 159 -2.96 7.35 -11.84
CA THR A 159 -3.83 7.70 -12.97
C THR A 159 -3.95 6.59 -14.00
N HIS A 160 -3.43 5.40 -13.72
CA HIS A 160 -3.53 4.27 -14.63
C HIS A 160 -4.97 3.72 -14.68
N HIS A 161 -5.26 3.04 -15.77
CA HIS A 161 -6.59 2.46 -15.99
C HIS A 161 -6.93 1.40 -14.93
N PHE A 162 -8.10 1.53 -14.31
CA PHE A 162 -8.60 0.67 -13.26
C PHE A 162 -9.89 -0.02 -13.73
N LEU A 163 -9.76 -1.26 -14.23
CA LEU A 163 -10.85 -2.00 -14.89
C LEU A 163 -12.10 -2.14 -14.02
N THR A 164 -11.93 -2.41 -12.73
CA THR A 164 -13.03 -2.65 -11.80
C THR A 164 -13.44 -1.41 -11.01
N GLN A 165 -13.02 -0.22 -11.44
CA GLN A 165 -13.31 1.03 -10.74
C GLN A 165 -14.80 1.22 -10.49
N ILE A 166 -15.14 1.66 -9.29
CA ILE A 166 -16.48 2.11 -8.92
C ILE A 166 -16.44 3.64 -8.93
N ASP A 167 -17.27 4.24 -9.75
CA ASP A 167 -17.39 5.69 -9.79
C ASP A 167 -18.11 6.20 -8.52
N PRO A 168 -17.44 7.02 -7.69
CA PRO A 168 -18.03 7.56 -6.47
C PRO A 168 -19.18 8.54 -6.71
N GLU A 169 -19.31 9.13 -7.92
CA GLU A 169 -20.38 10.07 -8.23
C GLU A 169 -21.68 9.36 -8.59
N SER A 170 -21.59 8.16 -9.17
CA SER A 170 -22.74 7.41 -9.65
C SER A 170 -23.11 6.18 -8.81
N HIS A 171 -22.23 5.73 -7.91
CA HIS A 171 -22.44 4.52 -7.13
C HIS A 171 -22.31 4.74 -5.62
N PRO A 172 -23.35 4.47 -4.80
CA PRO A 172 -23.34 4.72 -3.35
C PRO A 172 -22.18 4.01 -2.60
N LEU A 173 -21.84 2.76 -2.97
CA LEU A 173 -20.69 2.09 -2.40
C LEU A 173 -19.38 2.82 -2.76
N GLY A 174 -19.24 3.28 -4.00
CA GLY A 174 -18.09 4.08 -4.42
C GLY A 174 -17.92 5.34 -3.58
N ALA A 175 -19.01 6.06 -3.35
CA ALA A 175 -19.05 7.26 -2.50
C ALA A 175 -18.67 6.94 -1.04
N LYS A 176 -19.15 5.82 -0.50
CA LYS A 176 -18.80 5.35 0.85
C LYS A 176 -17.31 5.00 0.96
N LEU A 177 -16.79 4.19 0.05
CA LEU A 177 -15.40 3.72 0.08
C LEU A 177 -14.41 4.86 -0.16
N SER A 178 -14.71 5.79 -1.07
CA SER A 178 -13.86 6.94 -1.33
C SER A 178 -13.62 7.79 -0.09
N LYS A 179 -14.61 7.97 0.77
CA LYS A 179 -14.47 8.69 2.04
C LYS A 179 -13.52 8.02 3.04
N LEU A 180 -13.23 6.73 2.86
CA LEU A 180 -12.39 5.92 3.75
C LEU A 180 -10.98 5.69 3.20
N GLU A 181 -10.75 6.03 1.92
CA GLU A 181 -9.53 5.63 1.22
C GLU A 181 -8.65 6.82 0.82
N PHE A 182 -7.72 7.14 1.70
CA PHE A 182 -6.68 8.15 1.51
C PHE A 182 -5.29 7.58 1.77
N GLY A 183 -4.27 8.16 1.15
CA GLY A 183 -2.88 7.90 1.52
C GLY A 183 -2.57 8.55 2.86
N THR A 184 -2.11 7.79 3.84
CA THR A 184 -1.85 8.28 5.20
C THR A 184 -0.83 9.42 5.22
N SER A 185 0.27 9.29 4.46
CA SER A 185 1.35 10.28 4.42
C SER A 185 1.09 11.45 3.48
N THR A 186 0.33 11.24 2.39
CA THR A 186 0.16 12.25 1.33
C THR A 186 -1.23 12.87 1.27
N GLY A 187 -2.20 12.34 2.03
CA GLY A 187 -3.61 12.73 1.94
C GLY A 187 -4.26 12.45 0.58
N ARG A 188 -3.54 11.77 -0.35
CA ARG A 188 -4.03 11.55 -1.71
C ARG A 188 -5.21 10.59 -1.70
N GLN A 189 -6.31 10.99 -2.35
CA GLN A 189 -7.47 10.14 -2.62
C GLN A 189 -7.05 8.90 -3.41
N ARG A 190 -7.51 7.73 -3.00
CA ARG A 190 -7.38 6.49 -3.75
C ARG A 190 -8.60 6.24 -4.61
N MET A 191 -8.41 5.68 -5.81
CA MET A 191 -9.49 5.08 -6.58
C MET A 191 -9.97 3.83 -5.85
N VAL A 192 -11.28 3.57 -5.89
CA VAL A 192 -11.91 2.38 -5.30
C VAL A 192 -12.56 1.52 -6.39
N GLY A 193 -12.61 0.23 -6.20
CA GLY A 193 -13.13 -0.70 -7.19
C GLY A 193 -13.64 -2.01 -6.59
N TRP A 194 -14.37 -2.76 -7.39
CA TRP A 194 -14.77 -4.12 -7.06
C TRP A 194 -13.56 -5.02 -6.92
N PHE A 195 -13.68 -6.05 -6.09
CA PHE A 195 -12.61 -7.03 -5.93
C PHE A 195 -12.30 -7.74 -7.25
N ASP A 196 -11.06 -7.71 -7.68
CA ASP A 196 -10.58 -8.32 -8.91
C ASP A 196 -9.81 -9.62 -8.59
N ALA A 197 -10.47 -10.75 -8.77
CA ALA A 197 -9.88 -12.06 -8.51
C ALA A 197 -8.78 -12.42 -9.52
N VAL A 198 -8.85 -11.88 -10.75
CA VAL A 198 -7.85 -12.14 -11.79
C VAL A 198 -6.51 -11.49 -11.43
N GLU A 199 -6.54 -10.23 -10.96
CA GLU A 199 -5.33 -9.55 -10.48
C GLU A 199 -4.72 -10.25 -9.26
N LYS A 200 -5.53 -10.74 -8.31
CA LYS A 200 -5.04 -11.46 -7.14
C LYS A 200 -4.55 -12.86 -7.49
N GLY A 201 -5.18 -13.52 -8.46
CA GLY A 201 -4.73 -14.82 -9.01
C GLY A 201 -3.35 -14.72 -9.64
N ASP A 202 -3.07 -13.65 -10.39
CA ASP A 202 -1.74 -13.38 -10.94
C ASP A 202 -0.70 -13.17 -9.82
N ALA A 203 -1.06 -12.40 -8.78
CA ALA A 203 -0.20 -12.20 -7.61
C ALA A 203 0.06 -13.51 -6.86
N LEU A 204 -0.97 -14.33 -6.62
CA LEU A 204 -0.83 -15.65 -6.00
C LEU A 204 0.13 -16.54 -6.80
N ARG A 205 -0.04 -16.58 -8.11
CA ARG A 205 0.78 -17.40 -9.02
C ARG A 205 2.27 -17.05 -8.98
N HIS A 206 2.59 -15.74 -8.82
CA HIS A 206 3.97 -15.26 -8.83
C HIS A 206 4.62 -15.18 -7.45
N CYS A 207 3.85 -14.92 -6.42
CA CYS A 207 4.37 -14.75 -5.05
C CYS A 207 4.22 -16.00 -4.17
N GLY A 208 3.33 -16.94 -4.54
CA GLY A 208 3.18 -18.22 -3.84
C GLY A 208 2.64 -18.08 -2.43
N PHE A 209 1.51 -17.38 -2.25
CA PHE A 209 0.90 -17.21 -0.92
C PHE A 209 0.56 -18.55 -0.27
N ASN A 210 0.90 -18.69 1.00
CA ASN A 210 0.51 -19.83 1.83
C ASN A 210 -0.86 -19.60 2.45
N ASP A 211 -1.15 -18.35 2.87
CA ASP A 211 -2.41 -17.96 3.45
C ASP A 211 -2.83 -16.56 2.98
N PHE A 212 -4.14 -16.26 3.11
CA PHE A 212 -4.72 -14.95 2.87
C PHE A 212 -4.99 -14.21 4.17
N VAL A 213 -4.76 -12.90 4.13
CA VAL A 213 -5.27 -11.91 5.09
C VAL A 213 -6.22 -10.99 4.34
N ILE A 214 -7.50 -11.01 4.69
CA ILE A 214 -8.52 -10.18 4.03
C ILE A 214 -8.97 -9.10 5.01
N ASN A 215 -8.70 -7.85 4.68
CA ASN A 215 -9.02 -6.71 5.52
C ASN A 215 -10.24 -5.93 5.02
N LYS A 216 -10.82 -5.11 5.90
CA LYS A 216 -11.90 -4.16 5.58
C LYS A 216 -13.17 -4.81 5.03
N ILE A 217 -13.51 -6.00 5.47
CA ILE A 217 -14.77 -6.64 5.09
C ILE A 217 -15.98 -5.97 5.76
N ASP A 218 -15.76 -5.36 6.93
CA ASP A 218 -16.75 -4.59 7.69
C ASP A 218 -17.34 -3.42 6.90
N VAL A 219 -16.52 -2.75 6.07
CA VAL A 219 -16.98 -1.57 5.31
C VAL A 219 -17.91 -1.91 4.16
N LEU A 220 -18.04 -3.20 3.79
CA LEU A 220 -18.95 -3.66 2.74
C LEU A 220 -20.37 -3.96 3.25
N SER A 221 -20.62 -3.87 4.56
CA SER A 221 -21.99 -3.94 5.08
C SER A 221 -22.88 -2.90 4.40
N HIS A 222 -24.09 -3.31 4.06
CA HIS A 222 -25.07 -2.50 3.36
C HIS A 222 -25.28 -1.14 4.06
N ALA A 223 -25.29 -0.07 3.28
CA ALA A 223 -25.57 1.27 3.75
C ALA A 223 -26.82 1.83 3.07
N GLU A 224 -27.46 2.81 3.71
CA GLU A 224 -28.59 3.49 3.16
C GLU A 224 -28.32 4.02 1.73
N GLY A 225 -29.28 3.79 0.81
CA GLY A 225 -29.19 4.21 -0.59
C GLY A 225 -28.40 3.27 -1.52
N TRP A 226 -27.91 2.15 -1.02
CA TRP A 226 -27.25 1.12 -1.83
C TRP A 226 -27.96 -0.24 -1.65
N PRO A 227 -28.34 -0.95 -2.76
CA PRO A 227 -29.11 -2.20 -2.67
C PRO A 227 -28.33 -3.38 -2.05
N GLY A 228 -27.02 -3.24 -1.84
CA GLY A 228 -26.21 -4.19 -1.11
C GLY A 228 -25.56 -5.29 -1.96
N ASP A 229 -25.86 -5.39 -3.25
CA ASP A 229 -25.25 -6.40 -4.10
C ASP A 229 -23.78 -6.07 -4.35
N LEU A 230 -22.92 -7.08 -4.21
CA LEU A 230 -21.47 -6.98 -4.42
C LEU A 230 -21.11 -7.62 -5.75
N LYS A 231 -20.13 -7.04 -6.42
CA LYS A 231 -19.58 -7.61 -7.66
C LYS A 231 -18.18 -8.15 -7.43
N LEU A 232 -17.93 -9.32 -7.98
CA LEU A 232 -16.64 -9.97 -7.97
C LEU A 232 -16.17 -10.14 -9.41
N CYS A 233 -15.05 -9.51 -9.80
CA CYS A 233 -14.49 -9.70 -11.13
C CYS A 233 -13.75 -11.04 -11.20
N VAL A 234 -14.25 -11.94 -12.05
CA VAL A 234 -13.75 -13.32 -12.19
C VAL A 234 -13.01 -13.57 -13.50
N ALA A 235 -13.18 -12.68 -14.49
CA ALA A 235 -12.53 -12.78 -15.80
C ALA A 235 -12.57 -11.42 -16.51
N TYR A 236 -11.89 -11.33 -17.65
CA TYR A 236 -11.98 -10.18 -18.56
C TYR A 236 -12.48 -10.62 -19.93
N ARG A 237 -13.31 -9.78 -20.53
CA ARG A 237 -13.81 -9.95 -21.91
C ARG A 237 -12.97 -9.11 -22.87
N LYS A 238 -12.43 -9.73 -23.91
CA LYS A 238 -11.75 -9.04 -25.00
C LYS A 238 -12.74 -8.43 -25.98
N PRO A 239 -12.32 -7.46 -26.82
CA PRO A 239 -13.17 -6.87 -27.86
C PRO A 239 -13.73 -7.89 -28.85
N ASP A 240 -13.05 -9.01 -29.08
CA ASP A 240 -13.50 -10.10 -29.92
C ASP A 240 -14.51 -11.05 -29.24
N GLY A 241 -14.90 -10.74 -28.00
CA GLY A 241 -15.80 -11.54 -27.17
C GLY A 241 -15.12 -12.68 -26.40
N GLY A 242 -13.85 -12.94 -26.65
CA GLY A 242 -13.10 -13.98 -25.94
C GLY A 242 -12.93 -13.65 -24.45
N ILE A 243 -12.99 -14.67 -23.59
CA ILE A 243 -12.83 -14.54 -22.15
C ILE A 243 -11.42 -14.99 -21.74
N ILE A 244 -10.78 -14.21 -20.87
CA ILE A 244 -9.46 -14.52 -20.29
C ILE A 244 -9.49 -14.36 -18.77
N THR A 245 -8.68 -15.19 -18.10
CA THR A 245 -8.46 -15.16 -16.64
C THR A 245 -7.01 -14.79 -16.31
N SER A 246 -6.36 -14.06 -17.20
CA SER A 246 -5.00 -13.54 -17.02
C SER A 246 -4.97 -12.03 -17.24
N VAL A 247 -4.08 -11.35 -16.54
CA VAL A 247 -3.95 -9.89 -16.64
C VAL A 247 -3.12 -9.50 -17.85
N PRO A 248 -3.66 -8.75 -18.83
CA PRO A 248 -2.87 -8.20 -19.92
C PRO A 248 -1.82 -7.21 -19.42
N ARG A 249 -0.56 -7.40 -19.80
CA ARG A 249 0.54 -6.50 -19.41
C ARG A 249 0.55 -5.21 -20.23
N ASP A 250 0.10 -5.28 -21.46
CA ASP A 250 -0.06 -4.12 -22.33
C ASP A 250 -1.23 -3.27 -21.87
N GLU A 251 -0.96 -1.98 -21.59
CA GLU A 251 -1.99 -1.04 -21.11
C GLU A 251 -3.02 -0.72 -22.20
N ALA A 252 -2.61 -0.62 -23.47
CA ALA A 252 -3.54 -0.34 -24.56
C ALA A 252 -4.55 -1.49 -24.70
N LEU A 253 -4.06 -2.74 -24.63
CA LEU A 253 -4.93 -3.90 -24.63
C LEU A 253 -5.82 -3.94 -23.39
N ARG A 254 -5.28 -3.66 -22.19
CA ARG A 254 -6.06 -3.66 -20.94
C ARG A 254 -7.18 -2.63 -20.95
N ARG A 255 -6.97 -1.47 -21.58
CA ARG A 255 -8.00 -0.42 -21.74
C ARG A 255 -9.18 -0.86 -22.60
N THR A 256 -9.04 -1.89 -23.42
CA THR A 256 -10.10 -2.44 -24.25
C THR A 256 -10.85 -3.60 -23.61
N MET A 257 -10.40 -4.06 -22.45
CA MET A 257 -11.04 -5.16 -21.72
C MET A 257 -12.27 -4.66 -20.96
N GLU A 258 -13.23 -5.57 -20.83
CA GLU A 258 -14.40 -5.39 -19.95
C GLU A 258 -14.33 -6.40 -18.82
N PRO A 259 -14.53 -5.98 -17.54
CA PRO A 259 -14.59 -6.92 -16.44
C PRO A 259 -15.85 -7.80 -16.54
N VAL A 260 -15.68 -9.10 -16.29
CA VAL A 260 -16.79 -10.06 -16.17
C VAL A 260 -17.05 -10.26 -14.69
N TYR A 261 -18.24 -9.88 -14.27
CA TYR A 261 -18.63 -9.92 -12.87
C TYR A 261 -19.54 -11.10 -12.55
N GLU A 262 -19.37 -11.62 -11.35
CA GLU A 262 -20.33 -12.42 -10.63
C GLU A 262 -20.98 -11.52 -9.57
N ASP A 263 -22.32 -11.47 -9.55
CA ASP A 263 -23.08 -10.71 -8.56
C ASP A 263 -23.34 -11.59 -7.34
N LEU A 264 -23.06 -11.05 -6.16
CA LEU A 264 -23.21 -11.73 -4.87
C LEU A 264 -24.09 -10.86 -3.95
N PRO A 265 -25.05 -11.47 -3.22
CA PRO A 265 -25.86 -10.71 -2.29
C PRO A 265 -25.00 -10.17 -1.15
N GLY A 266 -25.22 -8.90 -0.79
CA GLY A 266 -24.59 -8.26 0.36
C GLY A 266 -25.24 -8.62 1.69
N TRP A 267 -24.85 -7.91 2.74
CA TRP A 267 -25.36 -8.06 4.10
C TRP A 267 -25.52 -6.70 4.77
N THR A 268 -26.34 -6.66 5.84
CA THR A 268 -26.65 -5.43 6.59
C THR A 268 -26.01 -5.41 7.98
N GLU A 269 -25.58 -6.55 8.46
CA GLU A 269 -25.05 -6.72 9.80
C GLU A 269 -23.69 -6.03 9.97
N ASP A 270 -23.45 -5.49 11.16
CA ASP A 270 -22.17 -4.92 11.54
C ASP A 270 -21.17 -6.03 11.88
N LEU A 271 -20.14 -6.18 11.04
CA LEU A 271 -19.11 -7.19 11.24
C LEU A 271 -18.03 -6.75 12.23
N SER A 272 -17.99 -5.49 12.64
CA SER A 272 -16.95 -4.97 13.54
C SER A 272 -16.97 -5.59 14.94
N VAL A 273 -18.07 -6.22 15.31
CA VAL A 273 -18.27 -6.90 16.59
C VAL A 273 -18.02 -8.42 16.54
N ALA A 274 -17.81 -8.97 15.34
CA ALA A 274 -17.57 -10.41 15.15
C ALA A 274 -16.27 -10.86 15.85
N LYS A 275 -16.30 -12.06 16.45
CA LYS A 275 -15.15 -12.67 17.13
C LYS A 275 -14.64 -13.92 16.41
N SER A 276 -15.44 -14.46 15.52
CA SER A 276 -15.11 -15.63 14.71
C SER A 276 -15.75 -15.53 13.33
N PHE A 277 -15.28 -16.34 12.39
CA PHE A 277 -15.87 -16.39 11.05
C PHE A 277 -17.32 -16.91 11.06
N SER A 278 -17.69 -17.74 12.04
CA SER A 278 -19.05 -18.22 12.20
C SER A 278 -20.06 -17.15 12.64
N ASP A 279 -19.59 -16.02 13.15
CA ASP A 279 -20.44 -14.87 13.51
C ASP A 279 -20.87 -14.05 12.28
N PHE A 280 -20.22 -14.29 11.14
CA PHE A 280 -20.59 -13.60 9.91
C PHE A 280 -21.94 -14.08 9.39
N PRO A 281 -22.78 -13.20 8.83
CA PRO A 281 -23.97 -13.60 8.12
C PRO A 281 -23.62 -14.49 6.91
N THR A 282 -24.53 -15.35 6.53
CA THR A 282 -24.32 -16.34 5.45
C THR A 282 -23.78 -15.69 4.15
N ASN A 283 -24.28 -14.51 3.80
CA ASN A 283 -23.85 -13.80 2.59
C ASN A 283 -22.40 -13.33 2.69
N ALA A 284 -21.95 -12.83 3.85
CA ALA A 284 -20.56 -12.44 4.07
C ALA A 284 -19.63 -13.66 4.04
N GLN A 285 -20.03 -14.78 4.64
CA GLN A 285 -19.29 -16.04 4.55
C GLN A 285 -19.16 -16.52 3.09
N ARG A 286 -20.24 -16.46 2.31
CA ARG A 286 -20.24 -16.82 0.88
C ARG A 286 -19.35 -15.90 0.07
N TYR A 287 -19.39 -14.58 0.35
CA TYR A 287 -18.54 -13.60 -0.33
C TYR A 287 -17.06 -13.92 -0.12
N VAL A 288 -16.61 -14.13 1.12
CA VAL A 288 -15.22 -14.51 1.45
C VAL A 288 -14.83 -15.81 0.76
N ALA A 289 -15.68 -16.85 0.85
CA ALA A 289 -15.41 -18.13 0.21
C ALA A 289 -15.28 -17.98 -1.31
N ARG A 290 -16.15 -17.20 -1.94
CA ARG A 290 -16.12 -16.98 -3.39
C ARG A 290 -14.95 -16.13 -3.83
N MET A 291 -14.56 -15.09 -3.07
CA MET A 291 -13.32 -14.34 -3.31
C MET A 291 -12.12 -15.27 -3.42
N VAL A 292 -11.94 -16.13 -2.41
CA VAL A 292 -10.77 -17.03 -2.34
C VAL A 292 -10.78 -18.06 -3.45
N SER A 293 -11.92 -18.72 -3.70
CA SER A 293 -12.04 -19.71 -4.77
C SER A 293 -11.78 -19.10 -6.15
N SER A 294 -12.29 -17.88 -6.40
CA SER A 294 -12.04 -17.18 -7.67
C SER A 294 -10.57 -16.79 -7.87
N VAL A 295 -9.88 -16.39 -6.81
CA VAL A 295 -8.44 -16.12 -6.86
C VAL A 295 -7.66 -17.40 -7.20
N ILE A 296 -8.00 -18.53 -6.60
CA ILE A 296 -7.37 -19.84 -6.86
C ILE A 296 -7.65 -20.28 -8.30
N GLU A 297 -8.90 -20.18 -8.75
CA GLU A 297 -9.29 -20.50 -10.13
C GLU A 297 -8.51 -19.66 -11.16
N ALA A 298 -8.38 -18.36 -10.91
CA ALA A 298 -7.61 -17.46 -11.77
C ALA A 298 -6.08 -17.75 -11.75
N ALA A 299 -5.55 -18.12 -10.58
CA ALA A 299 -4.14 -18.48 -10.44
C ALA A 299 -3.78 -19.79 -11.17
N TYR A 300 -4.70 -20.75 -11.19
CA TYR A 300 -4.47 -22.11 -11.67
C TYR A 300 -5.56 -22.56 -12.67
N PRO A 301 -5.69 -21.92 -13.84
CA PRO A 301 -6.76 -22.20 -14.80
C PRO A 301 -6.72 -23.61 -15.38
N SER A 302 -5.59 -24.30 -15.30
CA SER A 302 -5.43 -25.70 -15.72
C SER A 302 -5.67 -26.73 -14.63
N GLY A 303 -6.18 -26.28 -13.47
CA GLY A 303 -6.41 -27.11 -12.29
C GLY A 303 -5.29 -26.99 -11.24
N TYR A 304 -5.59 -27.45 -10.05
CA TYR A 304 -4.73 -27.29 -8.88
C TYR A 304 -4.50 -28.58 -8.08
N GLU A 305 -4.75 -29.74 -8.70
CA GLU A 305 -4.49 -31.03 -8.06
C GLU A 305 -3.03 -31.16 -7.60
N GLY A 306 -2.85 -31.68 -6.38
CA GLY A 306 -1.53 -31.86 -5.78
C GLY A 306 -0.86 -30.58 -5.28
N ARG A 307 -1.51 -29.42 -5.40
CA ARG A 307 -1.01 -28.16 -4.86
C ARG A 307 -1.55 -27.91 -3.47
N ARG A 308 -0.70 -27.38 -2.58
CA ARG A 308 -1.18 -26.77 -1.35
C ARG A 308 -1.86 -25.44 -1.72
N LEU A 309 -3.14 -25.34 -1.46
CA LEU A 309 -3.90 -24.12 -1.70
C LEU A 309 -3.81 -23.19 -0.49
N PRO A 310 -3.79 -21.88 -0.70
CA PRO A 310 -3.83 -20.91 0.38
C PRO A 310 -5.19 -20.95 1.08
N GLN A 311 -5.16 -20.70 2.39
CA GLN A 311 -6.34 -20.61 3.23
C GLN A 311 -6.53 -19.19 3.75
N VAL A 312 -7.74 -18.83 4.15
CA VAL A 312 -7.96 -17.58 4.86
C VAL A 312 -7.45 -17.75 6.29
N ARG A 313 -6.42 -17.00 6.63
CA ARG A 313 -5.82 -17.04 7.98
C ARG A 313 -6.43 -15.99 8.89
N TYR A 314 -6.53 -14.77 8.39
CA TYR A 314 -7.02 -13.65 9.16
C TYR A 314 -8.03 -12.81 8.37
N LEU A 315 -9.03 -12.31 9.11
CA LEU A 315 -10.04 -11.38 8.60
C LEU A 315 -10.06 -10.13 9.47
N GLY A 316 -9.76 -8.97 8.87
CA GLY A 316 -9.86 -7.67 9.51
C GLY A 316 -11.27 -7.12 9.41
N VAL A 317 -11.92 -6.93 10.56
CA VAL A 317 -13.31 -6.48 10.70
C VAL A 317 -13.42 -5.08 11.34
N GLY A 318 -12.34 -4.33 11.35
CA GLY A 318 -12.30 -2.95 11.86
C GLY A 318 -10.89 -2.40 11.97
N PRO A 319 -10.72 -1.12 12.37
CA PRO A 319 -9.43 -0.43 12.40
C PRO A 319 -8.53 -0.80 13.59
N ASN A 320 -9.07 -1.41 14.64
CA ASN A 320 -8.33 -1.67 15.86
C ASN A 320 -7.60 -3.03 15.82
N PRO A 321 -6.45 -3.19 16.47
CA PRO A 321 -5.72 -4.48 16.52
C PRO A 321 -6.56 -5.66 17.00
N GLY A 322 -7.50 -5.43 17.92
CA GLY A 322 -8.42 -6.46 18.45
C GLY A 322 -9.56 -6.85 17.49
N GLN A 323 -9.65 -6.20 16.32
CA GLN A 323 -10.66 -6.45 15.29
C GLN A 323 -10.09 -7.27 14.11
N VAL A 324 -9.16 -8.16 14.42
CA VAL A 324 -8.65 -9.19 13.51
C VAL A 324 -9.03 -10.54 14.08
N ILE A 325 -9.80 -11.31 13.30
CA ILE A 325 -10.22 -12.65 13.68
C ILE A 325 -9.43 -13.71 12.92
N THR A 326 -9.17 -14.85 13.56
CA THR A 326 -8.59 -16.03 12.91
C THR A 326 -9.73 -16.79 12.22
N ALA A 327 -9.62 -16.98 10.91
CA ALA A 327 -10.67 -17.64 10.12
C ALA A 327 -10.53 -19.17 10.09
N THR A 328 -9.32 -19.68 10.32
CA THR A 328 -9.03 -21.12 10.42
C THR A 328 -8.80 -21.50 11.87
N PRO A 329 -9.38 -22.60 12.36
CA PRO A 329 -9.16 -23.09 13.73
C PRO A 329 -7.70 -23.45 14.01
#